data_4216a361c5c550ba81230f25215bfb8d
#
_entry.id   4216a361c5c550ba81230f25215bfb8d
#
_cell.length_a   1.000
_cell.length_b   1.000
_cell.length_c   1.000
_cell.angle_alpha   90.00
_cell.angle_beta   90.00
_cell.angle_gamma   90.00
#
_symmetry.space_group_name_H-M   'P 1'
#
loop_
_entity.id
_entity.type
_entity.pdbx_description
1 polymer ?
#
loop_
_entity_poly.entity_id
_entity_poly.type
_entity_poly.pdbx_seq_one_letter_code
_entity_poly.pdbx_strand_id
1 'polypeptide(L)'
;MAVLEEPFKGIRTVKNFIGGEWVESKGELVDIINPANQKVIGKVPMSTKDELNAAVDAAREAFPSWRRTPPLSRVRVLFRLKELMEEHFEELSRIQTVEHGKTIDESRGETRRGIENVEVATGIPSLMMGYNLEDISAGIDEYVINQPVGVFGIIPPFNFPFMVPLWFIPYAIATGNTVVLKPSPEDPTSQVKVAELAEEAGLPPGVLNLVHGGADVANAMLEHKDIQGIGFVGSTRVGRDIVYRKGGETGKRIIAGTSAKNAVLLMPDIPLDKVIPTLLSSFFGNTGQRCLAGANLIVVGEGLSERAHEEFYKKVVDQFVLSASKIKVGYGLDESVQMGPLRDKGKKARVVSFIEKGIEEGSKLMLDGRKVKLVSDLPHDAFLNPTIFSDGSVETTIGREEIFGPVANIVRARTLNDAIDMIERSPYGNASSIFTNNGGWAREVQYRVTAGNIGVNIAIPAPIAMFPFGGKKASFFGTLHPQGRDAIRFFTDTKVVIQRWM
;
A
#
# COMPACT_ATOMS: atom_id res chain seq x y z
N MET A 1 16.98 -18.95 -16.95
CA MET A 1 15.77 -19.44 -16.24
C MET A 1 14.62 -19.28 -17.22
N ALA A 2 13.58 -20.11 -17.13
CA ALA A 2 12.43 -20.00 -18.02
C ALA A 2 11.51 -18.86 -17.55
N VAL A 3 10.85 -18.20 -18.50
CA VAL A 3 9.75 -17.29 -18.20
C VAL A 3 8.57 -18.13 -17.72
N LEU A 4 7.99 -17.76 -16.57
CA LEU A 4 6.82 -18.47 -16.02
C LEU A 4 5.60 -18.28 -16.93
N GLU A 5 4.69 -19.26 -16.94
CA GLU A 5 3.46 -19.19 -17.72
C GLU A 5 2.52 -18.09 -17.21
N GLU A 6 1.94 -17.33 -18.15
CA GLU A 6 0.93 -16.32 -17.83
C GLU A 6 -0.36 -16.99 -17.29
N PRO A 7 -1.01 -16.43 -16.25
CA PRO A 7 -2.20 -17.02 -15.65
C PRO A 7 -3.47 -16.89 -16.51
N PHE A 8 -3.42 -16.03 -17.54
CA PHE A 8 -4.60 -15.71 -18.34
C PHE A 8 -4.63 -16.52 -19.66
N LYS A 9 -5.77 -17.18 -19.90
CA LYS A 9 -6.08 -17.85 -21.19
C LYS A 9 -7.05 -16.99 -21.98
N GLY A 10 -6.55 -16.04 -22.78
CA GLY A 10 -7.36 -15.13 -23.59
C GLY A 10 -7.83 -13.88 -22.82
N ILE A 11 -8.63 -13.05 -23.51
CA ILE A 11 -9.17 -11.78 -22.97
C ILE A 11 -10.43 -12.08 -22.17
N ARG A 12 -10.42 -11.74 -20.88
CA ARG A 12 -11.56 -11.90 -19.97
C ARG A 12 -12.20 -10.54 -19.66
N THR A 13 -13.52 -10.47 -19.62
CA THR A 13 -14.23 -9.33 -19.02
C THR A 13 -14.53 -9.65 -17.57
N VAL A 14 -14.02 -8.84 -16.65
CA VAL A 14 -14.33 -8.99 -15.23
C VAL A 14 -15.74 -8.49 -14.95
N LYS A 15 -16.43 -9.11 -13.97
CA LYS A 15 -17.80 -8.80 -13.58
C LYS A 15 -17.84 -8.15 -12.20
N ASN A 16 -18.91 -7.44 -11.88
CA ASN A 16 -19.20 -7.04 -10.52
C ASN A 16 -19.64 -8.27 -9.71
N PHE A 17 -19.36 -8.27 -8.41
CA PHE A 17 -19.87 -9.27 -7.46
C PHE A 17 -20.81 -8.57 -6.48
N ILE A 18 -22.10 -8.81 -6.60
CA ILE A 18 -23.15 -8.08 -5.86
C ILE A 18 -24.13 -9.09 -5.25
N GLY A 19 -24.25 -9.06 -3.93
CA GLY A 19 -25.23 -9.92 -3.24
C GLY A 19 -24.98 -11.43 -3.40
N GLY A 20 -23.72 -11.84 -3.69
CA GLY A 20 -23.37 -13.22 -3.97
C GLY A 20 -23.51 -13.64 -5.44
N GLU A 21 -23.75 -12.70 -6.34
CA GLU A 21 -23.96 -12.96 -7.78
C GLU A 21 -22.91 -12.23 -8.61
N TRP A 22 -22.37 -12.91 -9.65
CA TRP A 22 -21.48 -12.31 -10.65
C TRP A 22 -22.29 -11.63 -11.76
N VAL A 23 -22.36 -10.30 -11.70
CA VAL A 23 -23.22 -9.48 -12.54
C VAL A 23 -22.44 -8.78 -13.62
N GLU A 24 -22.89 -8.85 -14.87
CA GLU A 24 -22.34 -8.05 -15.97
C GLU A 24 -22.76 -6.59 -15.80
N SER A 25 -21.78 -5.69 -15.93
CA SER A 25 -22.05 -4.26 -15.85
C SER A 25 -22.58 -3.71 -17.17
N LYS A 26 -23.41 -2.66 -17.07
CA LYS A 26 -23.89 -1.86 -18.20
C LYS A 26 -22.91 -0.72 -18.58
N GLY A 27 -21.85 -0.54 -17.80
CA GLY A 27 -20.87 0.52 -18.02
C GLY A 27 -19.94 0.24 -19.20
N GLU A 28 -19.26 1.27 -19.66
CA GLU A 28 -18.23 1.18 -20.69
C GLU A 28 -17.11 0.21 -20.27
N LEU A 29 -16.61 -0.58 -21.22
CA LEU A 29 -15.51 -1.49 -20.99
C LEU A 29 -14.17 -0.82 -21.34
N VAL A 30 -13.22 -0.85 -20.39
CA VAL A 30 -11.86 -0.36 -20.56
C VAL A 30 -10.89 -1.55 -20.58
N ASP A 31 -9.86 -1.47 -21.41
CA ASP A 31 -8.86 -2.54 -21.53
C ASP A 31 -7.95 -2.62 -20.31
N ILE A 32 -7.73 -3.83 -19.83
CA ILE A 32 -6.66 -4.16 -18.87
C ILE A 32 -5.43 -4.56 -19.68
N ILE A 33 -4.34 -3.82 -19.52
CA ILE A 33 -3.14 -3.98 -20.35
C ILE A 33 -2.01 -4.56 -19.50
N ASN A 34 -1.31 -5.57 -20.01
CA ASN A 34 -0.04 -6.00 -19.45
C ASN A 34 1.04 -4.93 -19.76
N PRO A 35 1.60 -4.24 -18.75
CA PRO A 35 2.51 -3.12 -18.98
C PRO A 35 3.85 -3.55 -19.61
N ALA A 36 4.24 -4.82 -19.47
CA ALA A 36 5.50 -5.32 -20.00
C ALA A 36 5.47 -5.53 -21.52
N ASN A 37 4.37 -6.05 -22.07
CA ASN A 37 4.27 -6.40 -23.49
C ASN A 37 3.18 -5.62 -24.25
N GLN A 38 2.48 -4.71 -23.58
CA GLN A 38 1.40 -3.86 -24.10
C GLN A 38 0.19 -4.63 -24.64
N LYS A 39 0.06 -5.92 -24.36
CA LYS A 39 -1.10 -6.73 -24.77
C LYS A 39 -2.29 -6.47 -23.87
N VAL A 40 -3.48 -6.46 -24.49
CA VAL A 40 -4.75 -6.50 -23.75
C VAL A 40 -4.94 -7.90 -23.19
N ILE A 41 -5.08 -8.00 -21.88
CA ILE A 41 -5.23 -9.25 -21.12
C ILE A 41 -6.64 -9.41 -20.54
N GLY A 42 -7.42 -8.34 -20.49
CA GLY A 42 -8.78 -8.35 -19.99
C GLY A 42 -9.49 -7.04 -20.26
N LYS A 43 -10.76 -6.98 -19.82
CA LYS A 43 -11.58 -5.76 -19.84
C LYS A 43 -12.26 -5.57 -18.50
N VAL A 44 -12.34 -4.33 -18.04
CA VAL A 44 -12.99 -3.92 -16.81
C VAL A 44 -14.10 -2.92 -17.08
N PRO A 45 -15.31 -3.09 -16.53
CA PRO A 45 -16.39 -2.14 -16.73
C PRO A 45 -16.21 -0.88 -15.85
N MET A 46 -16.60 0.27 -16.39
CA MET A 46 -16.83 1.51 -15.64
C MET A 46 -18.29 1.49 -15.16
N SER A 47 -18.53 0.82 -14.05
CA SER A 47 -19.88 0.61 -13.51
C SER A 47 -20.62 1.91 -13.20
N THR A 48 -21.94 1.82 -13.19
CA THR A 48 -22.85 2.93 -12.95
C THR A 48 -23.10 3.18 -11.45
N LYS A 49 -23.69 4.33 -11.13
CA LYS A 49 -24.13 4.63 -9.76
C LYS A 49 -25.24 3.67 -9.29
N ASP A 50 -26.08 3.17 -10.18
CA ASP A 50 -27.16 2.23 -9.83
C ASP A 50 -26.57 0.87 -9.43
N GLU A 51 -25.51 0.42 -10.10
CA GLU A 51 -24.81 -0.81 -9.73
C GLU A 51 -24.10 -0.69 -8.39
N LEU A 52 -23.53 0.49 -8.09
CA LEU A 52 -23.01 0.79 -6.76
C LEU A 52 -24.13 0.76 -5.70
N ASN A 53 -25.26 1.41 -5.97
CA ASN A 53 -26.40 1.42 -5.04
C ASN A 53 -26.90 -0.01 -4.76
N ALA A 54 -27.00 -0.85 -5.79
CA ALA A 54 -27.36 -2.27 -5.63
C ALA A 54 -26.37 -3.02 -4.72
N ALA A 55 -25.06 -2.78 -4.86
CA ALA A 55 -24.05 -3.38 -4.01
C ALA A 55 -24.13 -2.90 -2.54
N VAL A 56 -24.40 -1.60 -2.34
CA VAL A 56 -24.60 -1.05 -0.98
C VAL A 56 -25.89 -1.56 -0.36
N ASP A 57 -26.97 -1.69 -1.13
CA ASP A 57 -28.23 -2.27 -0.65
C ASP A 57 -28.03 -3.73 -0.24
N ALA A 58 -27.36 -4.55 -1.06
CA ALA A 58 -27.03 -5.93 -0.72
C ALA A 58 -26.18 -6.01 0.58
N ALA A 59 -25.18 -5.12 0.72
CA ALA A 59 -24.35 -5.05 1.91
C ALA A 59 -25.17 -4.66 3.16
N ARG A 60 -26.07 -3.68 3.03
CA ARG A 60 -26.98 -3.22 4.09
C ARG A 60 -27.95 -4.32 4.52
N GLU A 61 -28.50 -5.06 3.58
CA GLU A 61 -29.42 -6.17 3.85
C GLU A 61 -28.73 -7.36 4.52
N ALA A 62 -27.47 -7.66 4.18
CA ALA A 62 -26.69 -8.71 4.80
C ALA A 62 -26.22 -8.36 6.23
N PHE A 63 -26.04 -7.08 6.54
CA PHE A 63 -25.46 -6.62 7.80
C PHE A 63 -26.19 -7.11 9.06
N PRO A 64 -27.55 -7.04 9.20
CA PRO A 64 -28.23 -7.47 10.41
C PRO A 64 -28.02 -8.95 10.77
N SER A 65 -27.98 -9.84 9.80
CA SER A 65 -27.73 -11.26 10.00
C SER A 65 -26.25 -11.52 10.28
N TRP A 66 -25.34 -10.89 9.53
CA TRP A 66 -23.90 -11.08 9.70
C TRP A 66 -23.40 -10.58 11.06
N ARG A 67 -23.86 -9.40 11.53
CA ARG A 67 -23.50 -8.90 12.85
C ARG A 67 -23.95 -9.80 14.01
N ARG A 68 -25.03 -10.57 13.82
CA ARG A 68 -25.54 -11.54 14.79
C ARG A 68 -24.82 -12.88 14.73
N THR A 69 -24.11 -13.16 13.66
CA THR A 69 -23.29 -14.36 13.53
C THR A 69 -22.19 -14.35 14.58
N PRO A 70 -22.06 -15.39 15.42
CA PRO A 70 -21.05 -15.42 16.49
C PRO A 70 -19.64 -15.16 15.93
N PRO A 71 -18.78 -14.40 16.64
CA PRO A 71 -17.44 -14.05 16.19
C PRO A 71 -16.60 -15.26 15.75
N LEU A 72 -16.66 -16.38 16.48
CA LEU A 72 -15.97 -17.62 16.13
C LEU A 72 -16.49 -18.21 14.81
N SER A 73 -17.78 -18.07 14.51
CA SER A 73 -18.33 -18.55 13.24
C SER A 73 -17.91 -17.68 12.07
N ARG A 74 -17.81 -16.36 12.26
CA ARG A 74 -17.29 -15.45 11.23
C ARG A 74 -15.85 -15.74 10.84
N VAL A 75 -14.98 -15.98 11.83
CA VAL A 75 -13.56 -16.26 11.54
C VAL A 75 -13.30 -17.65 10.95
N ARG A 76 -14.23 -18.61 11.07
CA ARG A 76 -14.12 -19.90 10.36
C ARG A 76 -14.09 -19.70 8.84
N VAL A 77 -14.87 -18.75 8.32
CA VAL A 77 -14.81 -18.39 6.90
C VAL A 77 -13.43 -17.84 6.53
N LEU A 78 -12.82 -17.03 7.40
CA LEU A 78 -11.47 -16.48 7.16
C LEU A 78 -10.38 -17.57 7.22
N PHE A 79 -10.50 -18.57 8.08
CA PHE A 79 -9.59 -19.73 8.06
C PHE A 79 -9.65 -20.47 6.73
N ARG A 80 -10.87 -20.72 6.21
CA ARG A 80 -11.01 -21.38 4.89
C ARG A 80 -10.52 -20.48 3.75
N LEU A 81 -10.81 -19.18 3.80
CA LEU A 81 -10.29 -18.21 2.83
C LEU A 81 -8.76 -18.19 2.81
N LYS A 82 -8.12 -18.23 3.98
CA LYS A 82 -6.66 -18.31 4.10
C LYS A 82 -6.11 -19.59 3.46
N GLU A 83 -6.72 -20.73 3.70
CA GLU A 83 -6.31 -22.00 3.07
C GLU A 83 -6.40 -21.91 1.55
N LEU A 84 -7.52 -21.42 1.02
CA LEU A 84 -7.71 -21.24 -0.42
C LEU A 84 -6.70 -20.25 -1.03
N MET A 85 -6.37 -19.18 -0.33
CA MET A 85 -5.32 -18.24 -0.78
C MET A 85 -3.93 -18.89 -0.81
N GLU A 86 -3.61 -19.81 0.12
CA GLU A 86 -2.36 -20.60 0.08
C GLU A 86 -2.35 -21.58 -1.09
N GLU A 87 -3.48 -22.27 -1.33
CA GLU A 87 -3.62 -23.19 -2.47
C GLU A 87 -3.43 -22.44 -3.80
N HIS A 88 -3.90 -21.20 -3.91
CA HIS A 88 -3.79 -20.34 -5.09
C HIS A 88 -2.62 -19.34 -5.06
N PHE A 89 -1.65 -19.53 -4.17
CA PHE A 89 -0.56 -18.57 -3.93
C PHE A 89 0.18 -18.16 -5.19
N GLU A 90 0.61 -19.11 -6.01
CA GLU A 90 1.35 -18.84 -7.25
C GLU A 90 0.46 -18.22 -8.34
N GLU A 91 -0.81 -18.62 -8.43
CA GLU A 91 -1.78 -18.01 -9.36
C GLU A 91 -1.98 -16.54 -9.02
N LEU A 92 -2.26 -16.22 -7.75
CA LEU A 92 -2.41 -14.87 -7.24
C LEU A 92 -1.16 -14.01 -7.51
N SER A 93 0.03 -14.58 -7.30
CA SER A 93 1.28 -13.88 -7.55
C SER A 93 1.50 -13.58 -9.03
N ARG A 94 1.22 -14.54 -9.92
CA ARG A 94 1.34 -14.34 -11.38
C ARG A 94 0.32 -13.34 -11.92
N ILE A 95 -0.91 -13.34 -11.40
CA ILE A 95 -1.94 -12.32 -11.74
C ILE A 95 -1.37 -10.92 -11.48
N GLN A 96 -0.85 -10.66 -10.28
CA GLN A 96 -0.26 -9.38 -9.92
C GLN A 96 0.90 -9.00 -10.83
N THR A 97 1.80 -9.95 -11.12
CA THR A 97 2.94 -9.71 -12.00
C THR A 97 2.49 -9.29 -13.41
N VAL A 98 1.50 -9.95 -13.97
CA VAL A 98 1.03 -9.68 -15.34
C VAL A 98 0.21 -8.40 -15.43
N GLU A 99 -0.65 -8.12 -14.46
CA GLU A 99 -1.47 -6.90 -14.47
C GLU A 99 -0.68 -5.66 -14.06
N HIS A 100 0.10 -5.74 -12.98
CA HIS A 100 0.82 -4.59 -12.47
C HIS A 100 2.17 -4.38 -13.16
N GLY A 101 2.90 -5.47 -13.47
CA GLY A 101 4.24 -5.43 -14.05
C GLY A 101 5.39 -5.66 -13.09
N LYS A 102 5.15 -5.74 -11.77
CA LYS A 102 6.20 -6.07 -10.78
C LYS A 102 6.80 -7.46 -11.00
N THR A 103 7.98 -7.72 -10.45
CA THR A 103 8.61 -9.05 -10.55
C THR A 103 7.80 -10.11 -9.80
N ILE A 104 7.95 -11.37 -10.20
CA ILE A 104 7.25 -12.47 -9.53
C ILE A 104 7.64 -12.60 -8.04
N ASP A 105 8.89 -12.32 -7.68
CA ASP A 105 9.33 -12.35 -6.29
C ASP A 105 8.66 -11.24 -5.46
N GLU A 106 8.46 -10.06 -6.03
CA GLU A 106 7.72 -8.97 -5.40
C GLU A 106 6.24 -9.30 -5.25
N SER A 107 5.64 -9.96 -6.23
CA SER A 107 4.25 -10.43 -6.18
C SER A 107 4.07 -11.54 -5.15
N ARG A 108 5.01 -12.48 -5.05
CA ARG A 108 5.01 -13.51 -3.99
C ARG A 108 5.10 -12.87 -2.60
N GLY A 109 5.95 -11.84 -2.46
CA GLY A 109 6.05 -11.05 -1.23
C GLY A 109 4.74 -10.32 -0.88
N GLU A 110 4.08 -9.73 -1.87
CA GLU A 110 2.78 -9.07 -1.69
C GLU A 110 1.69 -10.08 -1.31
N THR A 111 1.62 -11.22 -2.00
CA THR A 111 0.65 -12.29 -1.72
C THR A 111 0.80 -12.79 -0.29
N ARG A 112 2.03 -13.04 0.16
CA ARG A 112 2.32 -13.45 1.55
C ARG A 112 1.81 -12.42 2.56
N ARG A 113 2.10 -11.13 2.34
CA ARG A 113 1.66 -10.04 3.21
C ARG A 113 0.14 -9.86 3.24
N GLY A 114 -0.54 -10.11 2.13
CA GLY A 114 -2.01 -10.12 2.08
C GLY A 114 -2.60 -11.25 2.93
N ILE A 115 -2.07 -12.47 2.79
CA ILE A 115 -2.51 -13.65 3.55
C ILE A 115 -2.27 -13.44 5.07
N GLU A 116 -1.14 -12.88 5.48
CA GLU A 116 -0.86 -12.54 6.88
C GLU A 116 -1.95 -11.65 7.51
N ASN A 117 -2.55 -10.74 6.74
CA ASN A 117 -3.66 -9.91 7.23
C ASN A 117 -4.94 -10.75 7.48
N VAL A 118 -5.21 -11.75 6.64
CA VAL A 118 -6.31 -12.69 6.88
C VAL A 118 -6.04 -13.51 8.14
N GLU A 119 -4.81 -13.99 8.33
CA GLU A 119 -4.39 -14.73 9.53
C GLU A 119 -4.59 -13.90 10.81
N VAL A 120 -4.12 -12.65 10.84
CA VAL A 120 -4.28 -11.77 12.01
C VAL A 120 -5.76 -11.51 12.31
N ALA A 121 -6.59 -11.36 11.28
CA ALA A 121 -8.02 -11.14 11.46
C ALA A 121 -8.76 -12.35 12.07
N THR A 122 -8.23 -13.56 11.96
CA THR A 122 -8.80 -14.75 12.65
C THR A 122 -8.72 -14.63 14.18
N GLY A 123 -7.82 -13.81 14.72
CA GLY A 123 -7.69 -13.51 16.14
C GLY A 123 -8.70 -12.47 16.68
N ILE A 124 -9.51 -11.88 15.84
CA ILE A 124 -10.47 -10.81 16.21
C ILE A 124 -11.44 -11.22 17.32
N PRO A 125 -11.94 -12.46 17.44
CA PRO A 125 -12.78 -12.83 18.58
C PRO A 125 -12.20 -12.48 19.95
N SER A 126 -10.89 -12.59 20.12
CA SER A 126 -10.18 -12.17 21.33
C SER A 126 -9.81 -10.68 21.32
N LEU A 127 -9.42 -10.16 20.16
CA LEU A 127 -8.92 -8.78 20.04
C LEU A 127 -10.03 -7.73 20.12
N MET A 128 -11.29 -8.08 19.83
CA MET A 128 -12.44 -7.18 19.93
C MET A 128 -13.18 -7.26 21.26
N MET A 129 -12.70 -8.06 22.21
CA MET A 129 -13.29 -8.11 23.56
C MET A 129 -13.25 -6.74 24.23
N GLY A 130 -14.32 -6.43 24.99
CA GLY A 130 -14.34 -5.27 25.88
C GLY A 130 -13.71 -5.57 27.23
N TYR A 131 -14.04 -4.74 28.21
CA TYR A 131 -13.63 -4.89 29.60
C TYR A 131 -14.81 -4.61 30.52
N ASN A 132 -14.71 -5.00 31.79
CA ASN A 132 -15.76 -4.86 32.79
C ASN A 132 -15.15 -4.44 34.14
N LEU A 133 -15.99 -3.86 34.95
CA LEU A 133 -15.75 -3.61 36.38
C LEU A 133 -17.00 -3.96 37.15
N GLU A 134 -16.84 -4.90 38.10
CA GLU A 134 -17.88 -5.31 39.06
C GLU A 134 -17.98 -4.26 40.18
N ASP A 135 -19.18 -4.03 40.68
CA ASP A 135 -19.46 -3.14 41.80
C ASP A 135 -18.81 -1.73 41.70
N ILE A 136 -18.97 -1.06 40.56
CA ILE A 136 -18.58 0.36 40.44
C ILE A 136 -19.26 1.25 41.45
N SER A 137 -20.42 0.77 41.95
CA SER A 137 -21.17 1.23 43.14
C SER A 137 -21.95 0.02 43.62
N ALA A 138 -22.41 0.05 44.89
CA ALA A 138 -23.09 -1.08 45.51
C ALA A 138 -24.24 -1.64 44.62
N GLY A 139 -24.06 -2.88 44.12
CA GLY A 139 -24.99 -3.57 43.25
C GLY A 139 -25.06 -3.04 41.81
N ILE A 140 -24.03 -2.31 41.34
CA ILE A 140 -23.98 -1.80 39.96
C ILE A 140 -22.68 -2.27 39.27
N ASP A 141 -22.85 -2.99 38.17
CA ASP A 141 -21.75 -3.40 37.30
C ASP A 141 -21.69 -2.52 36.04
N GLU A 142 -20.52 -2.37 35.48
CA GLU A 142 -20.33 -1.68 34.21
C GLU A 142 -19.40 -2.48 33.26
N TYR A 143 -19.78 -2.57 32.00
CA TYR A 143 -18.96 -3.24 31.00
C TYR A 143 -19.06 -2.61 29.61
N VAL A 144 -18.05 -2.87 28.83
CA VAL A 144 -17.90 -2.37 27.46
C VAL A 144 -18.03 -3.52 26.47
N ILE A 145 -18.79 -3.28 25.42
CA ILE A 145 -18.87 -4.16 24.25
C ILE A 145 -18.48 -3.40 22.97
N ASN A 146 -17.67 -4.02 22.11
CA ASN A 146 -17.35 -3.50 20.80
C ASN A 146 -18.30 -4.09 19.76
N GLN A 147 -19.02 -3.24 19.03
CA GLN A 147 -20.05 -3.64 18.07
C GLN A 147 -19.68 -3.21 16.65
N PRO A 148 -20.00 -4.00 15.61
CA PRO A 148 -19.83 -3.59 14.21
C PRO A 148 -20.69 -2.37 13.89
N VAL A 149 -20.20 -1.55 12.98
CA VAL A 149 -20.77 -0.24 12.62
C VAL A 149 -21.77 -0.33 11.46
N GLY A 150 -21.46 -1.13 10.42
CA GLY A 150 -22.31 -1.21 9.23
C GLY A 150 -21.58 -1.56 7.95
N VAL A 151 -21.91 -0.85 6.87
CA VAL A 151 -21.29 -1.01 5.54
C VAL A 151 -20.05 -0.14 5.43
N PHE A 152 -18.95 -0.71 4.93
CA PHE A 152 -17.71 0.02 4.64
C PHE A 152 -17.35 -0.04 3.16
N GLY A 153 -16.90 1.10 2.64
CA GLY A 153 -16.32 1.21 1.31
C GLY A 153 -14.79 1.07 1.35
N ILE A 154 -14.22 0.27 0.46
CA ILE A 154 -12.77 0.10 0.34
C ILE A 154 -12.33 0.49 -1.05
N ILE A 155 -11.39 1.43 -1.15
CA ILE A 155 -10.86 2.00 -2.40
C ILE A 155 -9.33 1.85 -2.39
N PRO A 156 -8.79 0.71 -2.81
CA PRO A 156 -7.36 0.44 -2.83
C PRO A 156 -6.66 1.06 -4.05
N PRO A 157 -5.32 1.20 -3.99
CA PRO A 157 -4.50 1.68 -5.09
C PRO A 157 -4.14 0.55 -6.06
N PHE A 158 -3.50 0.92 -7.19
CA PHE A 158 -3.02 -0.04 -8.18
C PHE A 158 -1.72 -0.74 -7.79
N ASN A 159 -0.85 -0.12 -6.99
CA ASN A 159 0.52 -0.59 -6.77
C ASN A 159 0.67 -1.84 -5.87
N PHE A 160 -0.34 -2.13 -5.07
CA PHE A 160 -0.48 -3.35 -4.26
C PHE A 160 -1.94 -3.84 -4.30
N PRO A 161 -2.37 -4.37 -5.46
CA PRO A 161 -3.79 -4.68 -5.71
C PRO A 161 -4.32 -5.84 -4.87
N PHE A 162 -3.46 -6.69 -4.33
CA PHE A 162 -3.85 -7.82 -3.48
C PHE A 162 -3.72 -7.48 -1.98
N MET A 163 -2.58 -6.95 -1.56
CA MET A 163 -2.28 -6.74 -0.15
C MET A 163 -3.12 -5.63 0.48
N VAL A 164 -3.25 -4.47 -0.19
CA VAL A 164 -3.91 -3.30 0.42
C VAL A 164 -5.39 -3.50 0.67
N PRO A 165 -6.20 -4.12 -0.19
CA PRO A 165 -7.58 -4.48 0.15
C PRO A 165 -7.67 -5.35 1.40
N LEU A 166 -6.71 -6.26 1.59
CA LEU A 166 -6.68 -7.16 2.75
C LEU A 166 -6.22 -6.48 4.07
N TRP A 167 -5.75 -5.23 4.01
CA TRP A 167 -5.60 -4.40 5.21
C TRP A 167 -6.94 -4.02 5.85
N PHE A 168 -8.03 -4.15 5.11
CA PHE A 168 -9.38 -3.73 5.52
C PHE A 168 -10.39 -4.88 5.54
N ILE A 169 -10.50 -5.63 4.43
CA ILE A 169 -11.58 -6.60 4.21
C ILE A 169 -11.68 -7.65 5.33
N PRO A 170 -10.61 -8.40 5.70
CA PRO A 170 -10.73 -9.44 6.70
C PRO A 170 -11.06 -8.87 8.09
N TYR A 171 -10.58 -7.69 8.43
CA TYR A 171 -10.91 -7.02 9.69
C TYR A 171 -12.37 -6.56 9.75
N ALA A 172 -12.89 -5.98 8.66
CA ALA A 172 -14.30 -5.60 8.55
C ALA A 172 -15.22 -6.81 8.70
N ILE A 173 -14.93 -7.90 7.98
CA ILE A 173 -15.72 -9.13 7.98
C ILE A 173 -15.68 -9.79 9.35
N ALA A 174 -14.51 -9.97 9.95
CA ALA A 174 -14.36 -10.63 11.25
C ALA A 174 -15.04 -9.84 12.39
N THR A 175 -15.02 -8.51 12.35
CA THR A 175 -15.74 -7.68 13.32
C THR A 175 -17.25 -7.66 13.13
N GLY A 176 -17.76 -8.17 11.98
CA GLY A 176 -19.19 -8.29 11.71
C GLY A 176 -19.78 -7.19 10.82
N ASN A 177 -18.93 -6.47 10.12
CA ASN A 177 -19.34 -5.47 9.12
C ASN A 177 -19.48 -6.10 7.73
N THR A 178 -20.04 -5.35 6.80
CA THR A 178 -20.13 -5.70 5.39
C THR A 178 -19.33 -4.72 4.55
N VAL A 179 -18.89 -5.14 3.36
CA VAL A 179 -17.91 -4.41 2.54
C VAL A 179 -18.41 -4.24 1.11
N VAL A 180 -18.18 -3.04 0.58
CA VAL A 180 -18.22 -2.73 -0.85
C VAL A 180 -16.81 -2.36 -1.29
N LEU A 181 -16.19 -3.23 -2.07
CA LEU A 181 -14.85 -3.06 -2.61
C LEU A 181 -14.91 -2.43 -4.00
N LYS A 182 -14.16 -1.35 -4.22
CA LYS A 182 -13.95 -0.77 -5.55
C LYS A 182 -12.48 -0.93 -5.96
N PRO A 183 -12.13 -1.95 -6.75
CA PRO A 183 -10.79 -2.14 -7.27
C PRO A 183 -10.26 -0.95 -8.09
N SER A 184 -8.93 -0.85 -8.20
CA SER A 184 -8.34 -0.03 -9.26
C SER A 184 -8.75 -0.63 -10.62
N PRO A 185 -9.20 0.17 -11.60
CA PRO A 185 -9.49 -0.34 -12.92
C PRO A 185 -8.24 -0.77 -13.70
N GLU A 186 -7.06 -0.40 -13.22
CA GLU A 186 -5.80 -0.75 -13.87
C GLU A 186 -5.43 -2.23 -13.68
N ASP A 187 -5.74 -2.82 -12.50
CA ASP A 187 -5.33 -4.17 -12.10
C ASP A 187 -6.34 -4.82 -11.12
N PRO A 188 -7.57 -5.08 -11.57
CA PRO A 188 -8.65 -5.54 -10.71
C PRO A 188 -8.64 -7.06 -10.44
N THR A 189 -7.96 -7.88 -11.26
CA THR A 189 -8.20 -9.34 -11.31
C THR A 189 -7.78 -10.06 -10.03
N SER A 190 -6.73 -9.62 -9.34
CA SER A 190 -6.37 -10.20 -8.05
C SER A 190 -7.46 -10.02 -7.00
N GLN A 191 -8.20 -8.91 -7.04
CA GLN A 191 -9.31 -8.62 -6.13
C GLN A 191 -10.59 -9.38 -6.52
N VAL A 192 -10.80 -9.58 -7.82
CA VAL A 192 -11.84 -10.50 -8.33
C VAL A 192 -11.59 -11.91 -7.80
N LYS A 193 -10.33 -12.38 -7.90
CA LYS A 193 -9.95 -13.69 -7.36
C LYS A 193 -10.17 -13.79 -5.84
N VAL A 194 -9.89 -12.73 -5.07
CA VAL A 194 -10.23 -12.69 -3.63
C VAL A 194 -11.72 -12.86 -3.39
N ALA A 195 -12.59 -12.24 -4.21
CA ALA A 195 -14.03 -12.40 -4.08
C ALA A 195 -14.49 -13.84 -4.46
N GLU A 196 -13.91 -14.43 -5.52
CA GLU A 196 -14.14 -15.84 -5.89
C GLU A 196 -13.76 -16.78 -4.73
N LEU A 197 -12.59 -16.59 -4.12
CA LEU A 197 -12.14 -17.42 -3.00
C LEU A 197 -12.96 -17.18 -1.72
N ALA A 198 -13.46 -15.96 -1.50
CA ALA A 198 -14.35 -15.66 -0.38
C ALA A 198 -15.73 -16.33 -0.53
N GLU A 199 -16.26 -16.38 -1.74
CA GLU A 199 -17.48 -17.14 -2.08
C GLU A 199 -17.25 -18.64 -1.83
N GLU A 200 -16.16 -19.21 -2.35
CA GLU A 200 -15.78 -20.63 -2.13
C GLU A 200 -15.56 -20.96 -0.64
N ALA A 201 -15.03 -20.01 0.13
CA ALA A 201 -14.86 -20.13 1.58
C ALA A 201 -16.20 -20.13 2.36
N GLY A 202 -17.31 -19.90 1.68
CA GLY A 202 -18.65 -19.87 2.27
C GLY A 202 -19.01 -18.52 2.92
N LEU A 203 -18.44 -17.42 2.45
CA LEU A 203 -18.86 -16.09 2.91
C LEU A 203 -20.30 -15.83 2.45
N PRO A 204 -21.22 -15.46 3.36
CA PRO A 204 -22.62 -15.27 2.98
C PRO A 204 -22.82 -14.16 1.95
N PRO A 205 -23.81 -14.29 1.05
CA PRO A 205 -24.18 -13.26 0.07
C PRO A 205 -24.31 -11.87 0.69
N GLY A 206 -23.77 -10.85 0.01
CA GLY A 206 -23.84 -9.45 0.43
C GLY A 206 -22.84 -9.02 1.52
N VAL A 207 -22.13 -9.95 2.20
CA VAL A 207 -21.09 -9.58 3.19
C VAL A 207 -19.89 -8.93 2.53
N LEU A 208 -19.48 -9.43 1.37
CA LEU A 208 -18.51 -8.80 0.48
C LEU A 208 -19.18 -8.55 -0.87
N ASN A 209 -19.05 -7.31 -1.36
CA ASN A 209 -19.47 -6.91 -2.71
C ASN A 209 -18.29 -6.23 -3.40
N LEU A 210 -18.21 -6.40 -4.72
CA LEU A 210 -17.16 -5.81 -5.54
C LEU A 210 -17.83 -5.09 -6.73
N VAL A 211 -17.54 -3.79 -6.86
CA VAL A 211 -18.03 -2.94 -7.96
C VAL A 211 -16.85 -2.27 -8.63
N HIS A 212 -16.67 -2.54 -9.91
CA HIS A 212 -15.65 -1.89 -10.72
C HIS A 212 -16.01 -0.43 -11.01
N GLY A 213 -15.04 0.37 -11.42
CA GLY A 213 -15.29 1.74 -11.83
C GLY A 213 -14.17 2.72 -11.50
N GLY A 214 -14.31 3.91 -12.04
CA GLY A 214 -13.37 5.02 -11.88
C GLY A 214 -13.69 5.95 -10.71
N ALA A 215 -13.41 7.24 -10.94
CA ALA A 215 -13.62 8.29 -9.94
C ALA A 215 -15.11 8.50 -9.60
N ASP A 216 -16.01 8.28 -10.56
CA ASP A 216 -17.45 8.50 -10.36
C ASP A 216 -18.03 7.53 -9.34
N VAL A 217 -17.68 6.23 -9.43
CA VAL A 217 -18.07 5.22 -8.44
C VAL A 217 -17.45 5.54 -7.08
N ALA A 218 -16.17 5.94 -7.03
CA ALA A 218 -15.52 6.32 -5.77
C ALA A 218 -16.19 7.54 -5.11
N ASN A 219 -16.54 8.57 -5.90
CA ASN A 219 -17.29 9.73 -5.41
C ASN A 219 -18.69 9.35 -4.91
N ALA A 220 -19.40 8.49 -5.63
CA ALA A 220 -20.70 8.01 -5.22
C ALA A 220 -20.63 7.21 -3.90
N MET A 221 -19.57 6.40 -3.67
CA MET A 221 -19.33 5.75 -2.37
C MET A 221 -19.16 6.74 -1.23
N LEU A 222 -18.42 7.85 -1.46
CA LEU A 222 -18.22 8.90 -0.45
C LEU A 222 -19.51 9.63 -0.09
N GLU A 223 -20.42 9.76 -1.04
CA GLU A 223 -21.70 10.46 -0.88
C GLU A 223 -22.82 9.53 -0.35
N HIS A 224 -22.68 8.21 -0.49
CA HIS A 224 -23.74 7.26 -0.14
C HIS A 224 -24.01 7.22 1.36
N LYS A 225 -25.25 7.52 1.78
CA LYS A 225 -25.69 7.66 3.18
C LYS A 225 -25.51 6.39 4.03
N ASP A 226 -25.64 5.20 3.42
CA ASP A 226 -25.58 3.92 4.11
C ASP A 226 -24.16 3.38 4.26
N ILE A 227 -23.15 4.00 3.64
CA ILE A 227 -21.73 3.70 3.88
C ILE A 227 -21.26 4.48 5.12
N GLN A 228 -20.81 3.76 6.14
CA GLN A 228 -20.42 4.32 7.45
C GLN A 228 -18.96 4.73 7.52
N GLY A 229 -18.11 4.16 6.67
CA GLY A 229 -16.71 4.53 6.62
C GLY A 229 -16.03 4.09 5.33
N ILE A 230 -14.87 4.71 5.06
CA ILE A 230 -14.06 4.48 3.86
C ILE A 230 -12.61 4.18 4.24
N GLY A 231 -12.10 3.06 3.74
CA GLY A 231 -10.68 2.75 3.67
C GLY A 231 -10.14 3.13 2.29
N PHE A 232 -9.18 4.04 2.25
CA PHE A 232 -8.59 4.56 1.02
C PHE A 232 -7.06 4.54 1.10
N VAL A 233 -6.41 4.20 -0.02
CA VAL A 233 -4.98 4.44 -0.22
C VAL A 233 -4.77 5.00 -1.64
N GLY A 234 -4.02 6.11 -1.74
CA GLY A 234 -3.79 6.77 -3.04
C GLY A 234 -2.98 8.06 -2.91
N SER A 235 -3.15 9.01 -3.85
CA SER A 235 -2.43 10.28 -3.82
C SER A 235 -2.95 11.22 -2.73
N THR A 236 -2.06 12.09 -2.19
CA THR A 236 -2.45 13.08 -1.15
C THR A 236 -3.57 14.01 -1.63
N ARG A 237 -3.55 14.45 -2.88
CA ARG A 237 -4.62 15.29 -3.43
C ARG A 237 -5.99 14.60 -3.34
N VAL A 238 -6.07 13.35 -3.74
CA VAL A 238 -7.34 12.59 -3.67
C VAL A 238 -7.69 12.27 -2.22
N GLY A 239 -6.74 11.77 -1.43
CA GLY A 239 -6.97 11.38 -0.03
C GLY A 239 -7.41 12.54 0.85
N ARG A 240 -6.73 13.70 0.77
CA ARG A 240 -7.04 14.89 1.55
C ARG A 240 -8.25 15.66 1.03
N ASP A 241 -8.20 16.05 -0.26
CA ASP A 241 -9.13 17.07 -0.79
C ASP A 241 -10.47 16.47 -1.24
N ILE A 242 -10.51 15.14 -1.45
CA ILE A 242 -11.73 14.44 -1.86
C ILE A 242 -12.20 13.50 -0.75
N VAL A 243 -11.41 12.46 -0.41
CA VAL A 243 -11.87 11.38 0.48
C VAL A 243 -12.07 11.88 1.90
N TYR A 244 -11.05 12.49 2.50
CA TYR A 244 -11.10 12.94 3.90
C TYR A 244 -12.07 14.10 4.09
N ARG A 245 -12.07 15.09 3.17
CA ARG A 245 -12.99 16.22 3.24
C ARG A 245 -14.45 15.79 3.09
N LYS A 246 -14.81 15.06 2.04
CA LYS A 246 -16.18 14.56 1.84
C LYS A 246 -16.61 13.60 2.96
N GLY A 247 -15.70 12.77 3.45
CA GLY A 247 -15.94 11.90 4.59
C GLY A 247 -16.30 12.68 5.86
N GLY A 248 -15.54 13.76 6.14
CA GLY A 248 -15.82 14.67 7.24
C GLY A 248 -17.20 15.36 7.12
N GLU A 249 -17.52 15.87 5.91
CA GLU A 249 -18.82 16.51 5.61
C GLU A 249 -20.00 15.55 5.79
N THR A 250 -19.81 14.27 5.57
CA THR A 250 -20.86 13.23 5.68
C THR A 250 -20.83 12.43 6.98
N GLY A 251 -19.89 12.76 7.90
CA GLY A 251 -19.74 12.07 9.20
C GLY A 251 -19.20 10.64 9.09
N LYS A 252 -18.59 10.25 7.95
CA LYS A 252 -18.02 8.92 7.77
C LYS A 252 -16.69 8.77 8.50
N ARG A 253 -16.40 7.55 8.92
CA ARG A 253 -15.06 7.17 9.39
C ARG A 253 -14.12 7.09 8.20
N ILE A 254 -12.94 7.71 8.29
CA ILE A 254 -11.98 7.72 7.19
C ILE A 254 -10.62 7.21 7.67
N ILE A 255 -10.07 6.27 6.91
CA ILE A 255 -8.66 5.94 6.85
C ILE A 255 -8.18 6.28 5.44
N ALA A 256 -7.28 7.25 5.29
CA ALA A 256 -6.72 7.65 4.02
C ALA A 256 -5.18 7.67 4.09
N GLY A 257 -4.55 6.57 3.66
CA GLY A 257 -3.11 6.50 3.42
C GLY A 257 -2.77 7.19 2.09
N THR A 258 -1.76 8.09 2.12
CA THR A 258 -1.50 8.95 0.97
C THR A 258 -0.01 8.97 0.60
N SER A 259 0.37 9.90 -0.28
CA SER A 259 1.71 10.05 -0.86
C SER A 259 2.82 10.12 0.19
N ALA A 260 4.03 9.81 -0.23
CA ALA A 260 5.22 9.79 0.61
C ALA A 260 6.44 10.39 -0.09
N LYS A 261 7.43 10.83 0.71
CA LYS A 261 8.78 11.18 0.26
C LYS A 261 9.78 10.71 1.32
N ASN A 262 10.05 9.41 1.33
CA ASN A 262 10.80 8.80 2.41
C ASN A 262 12.29 9.09 2.29
N ALA A 263 12.92 9.41 3.42
CA ALA A 263 14.35 9.59 3.53
C ALA A 263 15.01 8.37 4.18
N VAL A 264 16.17 7.99 3.66
CA VAL A 264 17.05 6.97 4.22
C VAL A 264 18.36 7.62 4.61
N LEU A 265 18.68 7.61 5.90
CA LEU A 265 19.92 8.14 6.43
C LEU A 265 21.01 7.05 6.41
N LEU A 266 22.15 7.39 5.88
CA LEU A 266 23.33 6.50 5.86
C LEU A 266 24.45 7.12 6.67
N MET A 267 24.76 6.51 7.81
CA MET A 267 25.81 6.95 8.72
C MET A 267 27.18 6.36 8.32
N PRO A 268 28.31 7.00 8.71
CA PRO A 268 29.63 6.57 8.28
C PRO A 268 30.16 5.29 8.96
N ASP A 269 29.51 4.81 9.99
CA ASP A 269 29.91 3.66 10.82
C ASP A 269 29.40 2.31 10.28
N ILE A 270 28.78 2.29 9.09
CA ILE A 270 28.14 1.09 8.53
C ILE A 270 28.91 0.56 7.31
N PRO A 271 29.08 -0.76 7.14
CA PRO A 271 29.73 -1.35 5.96
C PRO A 271 28.83 -1.27 4.73
N LEU A 272 29.29 -0.55 3.69
CA LEU A 272 28.50 -0.28 2.48
C LEU A 272 28.13 -1.53 1.68
N ASP A 273 29.00 -2.53 1.65
CA ASP A 273 28.76 -3.80 0.96
C ASP A 273 27.53 -4.54 1.45
N LYS A 274 27.20 -4.41 2.75
CA LYS A 274 25.99 -4.98 3.35
C LYS A 274 24.73 -4.14 3.13
N VAL A 275 24.89 -2.84 2.98
CA VAL A 275 23.76 -1.88 2.93
C VAL A 275 23.32 -1.60 1.51
N ILE A 276 24.22 -1.48 0.54
CA ILE A 276 23.89 -1.17 -0.85
C ILE A 276 22.80 -2.09 -1.44
N PRO A 277 22.85 -3.42 -1.29
CA PRO A 277 21.81 -4.29 -1.83
C PRO A 277 20.41 -3.97 -1.28
N THR A 278 20.33 -3.67 0.01
CA THR A 278 19.06 -3.30 0.68
C THR A 278 18.56 -1.93 0.22
N LEU A 279 19.45 -0.97 0.02
CA LEU A 279 19.11 0.33 -0.57
C LEU A 279 18.57 0.19 -1.99
N LEU A 280 19.20 -0.64 -2.85
CA LEU A 280 18.71 -0.88 -4.20
C LEU A 280 17.28 -1.43 -4.20
N SER A 281 17.00 -2.40 -3.33
CA SER A 281 15.63 -2.93 -3.15
C SER A 281 14.64 -1.87 -2.69
N SER A 282 15.07 -0.94 -1.83
CA SER A 282 14.20 0.14 -1.34
C SER A 282 13.88 1.17 -2.42
N PHE A 283 14.89 1.62 -3.17
CA PHE A 283 14.73 2.71 -4.13
C PHE A 283 14.14 2.24 -5.48
N PHE A 284 14.45 1.02 -5.91
CA PHE A 284 14.12 0.54 -7.24
C PHE A 284 13.14 -0.63 -7.26
N GLY A 285 12.92 -1.31 -6.14
CA GLY A 285 11.93 -2.38 -6.03
C GLY A 285 10.53 -1.89 -6.39
N ASN A 286 9.73 -2.74 -7.06
CA ASN A 286 8.45 -2.40 -7.67
C ASN A 286 8.55 -1.15 -8.58
N THR A 287 9.71 -0.99 -9.22
CA THR A 287 10.02 0.16 -10.09
C THR A 287 9.79 1.50 -9.37
N GLY A 288 10.08 1.56 -8.05
CA GLY A 288 9.85 2.72 -7.19
C GLY A 288 8.38 3.03 -6.88
N GLN A 289 7.43 2.18 -7.27
CA GLN A 289 5.99 2.37 -7.08
C GLN A 289 5.51 1.85 -5.72
N ARG A 290 6.21 2.23 -4.63
CA ARG A 290 5.87 1.87 -3.25
C ARG A 290 5.74 3.11 -2.38
N CYS A 291 4.72 3.16 -1.53
CA CYS A 291 4.57 4.22 -0.53
C CYS A 291 5.73 4.26 0.49
N LEU A 292 6.44 3.13 0.69
CA LEU A 292 7.60 3.02 1.57
C LEU A 292 8.95 3.01 0.82
N ALA A 293 8.97 3.21 -0.51
CA ALA A 293 10.21 3.29 -1.27
C ALA A 293 11.11 4.43 -0.75
N GLY A 294 12.41 4.19 -0.67
CA GLY A 294 13.39 5.25 -0.48
C GLY A 294 13.34 6.24 -1.64
N ALA A 295 13.42 7.53 -1.34
CA ALA A 295 13.38 8.59 -2.34
C ALA A 295 14.57 9.53 -2.21
N ASN A 296 14.92 9.95 -0.99
CA ASN A 296 16.12 10.71 -0.66
C ASN A 296 17.09 9.82 0.14
N LEU A 297 18.30 9.59 -0.38
CA LEU A 297 19.39 8.97 0.35
C LEU A 297 20.26 10.07 0.96
N ILE A 298 20.18 10.27 2.26
CA ILE A 298 20.92 11.32 2.98
C ILE A 298 22.18 10.71 3.56
N VAL A 299 23.34 11.06 2.99
CA VAL A 299 24.67 10.61 3.44
C VAL A 299 25.18 11.58 4.50
N VAL A 300 25.33 11.08 5.71
CA VAL A 300 25.64 11.88 6.90
C VAL A 300 27.13 11.84 7.21
N GLY A 301 27.73 13.00 7.47
CA GLY A 301 29.15 13.14 7.81
C GLY A 301 29.45 13.24 9.31
N GLU A 302 28.55 12.73 10.17
CA GLU A 302 28.69 12.81 11.64
C GLU A 302 30.04 12.28 12.13
N GLY A 303 30.77 13.10 12.89
CA GLY A 303 32.08 12.74 13.43
C GLY A 303 33.25 12.74 12.43
N LEU A 304 32.97 12.95 11.12
CA LEU A 304 34.00 13.00 10.08
C LEU A 304 34.58 14.43 9.90
N SER A 305 35.84 14.53 9.48
CA SER A 305 36.37 15.77 8.90
C SER A 305 35.68 16.06 7.56
N GLU A 306 35.74 17.28 7.06
CA GLU A 306 35.16 17.67 5.78
C GLU A 306 35.68 16.80 4.62
N ARG A 307 36.99 16.58 4.57
CA ARG A 307 37.62 15.71 3.58
C ARG A 307 37.15 14.25 3.69
N ALA A 308 37.09 13.71 4.89
CA ALA A 308 36.63 12.33 5.09
C ALA A 308 35.13 12.16 4.72
N HIS A 309 34.29 13.17 4.97
CA HIS A 309 32.90 13.18 4.54
C HIS A 309 32.79 13.21 3.02
N GLU A 310 33.61 14.03 2.34
CA GLU A 310 33.65 14.06 0.86
C GLU A 310 34.04 12.71 0.27
N GLU A 311 35.07 12.07 0.83
CA GLU A 311 35.52 10.75 0.41
C GLU A 311 34.46 9.67 0.66
N PHE A 312 33.78 9.72 1.80
CA PHE A 312 32.67 8.81 2.14
C PHE A 312 31.48 9.00 1.19
N TYR A 313 31.05 10.24 0.98
CA TYR A 313 29.96 10.57 0.06
C TYR A 313 30.23 10.04 -1.35
N LYS A 314 31.41 10.34 -1.89
CA LYS A 314 31.83 9.86 -3.21
C LYS A 314 31.78 8.34 -3.30
N LYS A 315 32.30 7.64 -2.28
CA LYS A 315 32.28 6.18 -2.22
C LYS A 315 30.85 5.63 -2.24
N VAL A 316 29.91 6.25 -1.50
CA VAL A 316 28.49 5.88 -1.51
C VAL A 316 27.89 6.06 -2.90
N VAL A 317 28.07 7.23 -3.52
CA VAL A 317 27.56 7.53 -4.86
C VAL A 317 28.08 6.52 -5.87
N ASP A 318 29.41 6.31 -5.92
CA ASP A 318 30.06 5.42 -6.89
C ASP A 318 29.55 3.98 -6.75
N GLN A 319 29.47 3.45 -5.54
CA GLN A 319 29.00 2.08 -5.28
C GLN A 319 27.51 1.93 -5.58
N PHE A 320 26.67 2.90 -5.21
CA PHE A 320 25.24 2.85 -5.46
C PHE A 320 24.93 2.91 -6.96
N VAL A 321 25.58 3.82 -7.71
CA VAL A 321 25.46 3.94 -9.16
C VAL A 321 25.94 2.66 -9.87
N LEU A 322 27.13 2.15 -9.49
CA LEU A 322 27.68 0.92 -10.08
C LEU A 322 26.74 -0.28 -9.85
N SER A 323 26.15 -0.39 -8.68
CA SER A 323 25.25 -1.49 -8.34
C SER A 323 23.88 -1.34 -9.02
N ALA A 324 23.32 -0.14 -9.05
CA ALA A 324 22.06 0.15 -9.74
C ALA A 324 22.15 -0.08 -11.26
N SER A 325 23.30 0.22 -11.88
CA SER A 325 23.52 0.02 -13.33
C SER A 325 23.47 -1.46 -13.75
N LYS A 326 23.58 -2.39 -12.81
CA LYS A 326 23.56 -3.85 -13.03
C LYS A 326 22.16 -4.45 -12.85
N ILE A 327 21.17 -3.68 -12.40
CA ILE A 327 19.80 -4.15 -12.22
C ILE A 327 19.24 -4.62 -13.56
N LYS A 328 18.80 -5.87 -13.60
CA LYS A 328 18.18 -6.49 -14.79
C LYS A 328 16.73 -6.06 -14.88
N VAL A 329 16.40 -5.32 -15.94
CA VAL A 329 15.06 -4.80 -16.22
C VAL A 329 14.40 -5.62 -17.31
N GLY A 330 13.14 -6.02 -17.13
CA GLY A 330 12.44 -6.85 -18.10
C GLY A 330 11.06 -7.32 -17.64
N TYR A 331 10.58 -8.43 -18.20
CA TYR A 331 9.29 -9.00 -17.87
C TYR A 331 9.30 -9.65 -16.48
N GLY A 332 8.38 -9.27 -15.63
CA GLY A 332 8.35 -9.74 -14.25
C GLY A 332 8.15 -11.24 -14.03
N LEU A 333 7.62 -11.98 -15.03
CA LEU A 333 7.54 -13.45 -15.00
C LEU A 333 8.87 -14.15 -15.32
N ASP A 334 9.90 -13.44 -15.77
CA ASP A 334 11.26 -13.96 -15.86
C ASP A 334 11.93 -13.81 -14.49
N GLU A 335 12.15 -14.95 -13.80
CA GLU A 335 12.74 -14.98 -12.46
C GLU A 335 14.17 -14.40 -12.37
N SER A 336 14.82 -14.13 -13.51
CA SER A 336 16.13 -13.45 -13.55
C SER A 336 16.01 -11.92 -13.49
N VAL A 337 14.81 -11.37 -13.70
CA VAL A 337 14.52 -9.93 -13.72
C VAL A 337 14.40 -9.40 -12.29
N GLN A 338 14.97 -8.23 -12.05
CA GLN A 338 15.02 -7.58 -10.73
C GLN A 338 14.13 -6.34 -10.66
N MET A 339 13.71 -5.80 -11.82
CA MET A 339 12.82 -4.64 -11.90
C MET A 339 11.94 -4.76 -13.16
N GLY A 340 10.64 -4.62 -12.97
CA GLY A 340 9.65 -4.61 -14.03
C GLY A 340 9.42 -3.23 -14.66
N PRO A 341 8.36 -3.06 -15.48
CA PRO A 341 7.93 -1.76 -16.01
C PRO A 341 7.23 -0.90 -14.96
N LEU A 342 7.03 0.37 -15.26
CA LEU A 342 5.97 1.19 -14.67
C LEU A 342 4.60 0.67 -15.15
N ARG A 343 3.53 1.01 -14.42
CA ARG A 343 2.20 0.49 -14.73
C ARG A 343 1.71 0.83 -16.15
N ASP A 344 2.08 2.00 -16.66
CA ASP A 344 1.69 2.44 -18.00
C ASP A 344 2.62 3.55 -18.56
N LYS A 345 2.43 3.88 -19.83
CA LYS A 345 3.18 4.93 -20.52
C LYS A 345 2.95 6.33 -19.96
N GLY A 346 1.78 6.61 -19.40
CA GLY A 346 1.48 7.90 -18.79
C GLY A 346 2.27 8.11 -17.50
N LYS A 347 2.36 7.06 -16.67
CA LYS A 347 3.20 7.07 -15.46
C LYS A 347 4.68 7.20 -15.81
N LYS A 348 5.14 6.53 -16.89
CA LYS A 348 6.50 6.73 -17.40
C LYS A 348 6.75 8.18 -17.82
N ALA A 349 5.86 8.77 -18.61
CA ALA A 349 6.00 10.16 -19.06
C ALA A 349 6.07 11.13 -17.86
N ARG A 350 5.24 10.89 -16.82
CA ARG A 350 5.30 11.66 -15.56
C ARG A 350 6.66 11.52 -14.87
N VAL A 351 7.23 10.32 -14.76
CA VAL A 351 8.55 10.11 -14.14
C VAL A 351 9.64 10.79 -14.96
N VAL A 352 9.59 10.70 -16.29
CA VAL A 352 10.53 11.40 -17.21
C VAL A 352 10.49 12.91 -16.99
N SER A 353 9.32 13.51 -16.85
CA SER A 353 9.19 14.96 -16.57
C SER A 353 9.85 15.37 -15.25
N PHE A 354 9.78 14.53 -14.21
CA PHE A 354 10.53 14.76 -12.96
C PHE A 354 12.06 14.66 -13.15
N ILE A 355 12.52 13.71 -13.97
CA ILE A 355 13.96 13.59 -14.27
C ILE A 355 14.46 14.86 -14.98
N GLU A 356 13.70 15.35 -15.96
CA GLU A 356 14.02 16.58 -16.67
C GLU A 356 14.03 17.79 -15.73
N LYS A 357 13.02 17.89 -14.85
CA LYS A 357 12.95 18.94 -13.84
C LYS A 357 14.13 18.90 -12.87
N GLY A 358 14.56 17.72 -12.44
CA GLY A 358 15.76 17.57 -11.60
C GLY A 358 17.03 18.08 -12.27
N ILE A 359 17.19 17.85 -13.59
CA ILE A 359 18.32 18.36 -14.37
C ILE A 359 18.23 19.89 -14.49
N GLU A 360 17.06 20.45 -14.82
CA GLU A 360 16.82 21.89 -14.91
C GLU A 360 17.13 22.63 -13.59
N GLU A 361 16.81 22.01 -12.44
CA GLU A 361 17.08 22.54 -11.11
C GLU A 361 18.53 22.33 -10.64
N GLY A 362 19.41 21.82 -11.51
CA GLY A 362 20.85 21.71 -11.27
C GLY A 362 21.30 20.46 -10.50
N SER A 363 20.43 19.49 -10.26
CA SER A 363 20.84 18.21 -9.67
C SER A 363 21.71 17.42 -10.66
N LYS A 364 22.79 16.84 -10.18
CA LYS A 364 23.77 16.13 -11.03
C LYS A 364 23.29 14.71 -11.35
N LEU A 365 22.95 14.47 -12.62
CA LEU A 365 22.53 13.17 -13.12
C LEU A 365 23.73 12.22 -13.22
N MET A 366 23.74 11.15 -12.41
CA MET A 366 24.80 10.14 -12.34
C MET A 366 24.47 8.88 -13.13
N LEU A 367 23.19 8.50 -13.17
CA LEU A 367 22.68 7.37 -13.95
C LEU A 367 21.37 7.79 -14.61
N ASP A 368 21.27 7.64 -15.92
CA ASP A 368 20.09 8.05 -16.72
C ASP A 368 19.26 6.83 -17.13
N GLY A 369 18.17 6.60 -16.42
CA GLY A 369 17.25 5.48 -16.68
C GLY A 369 16.39 5.64 -17.94
N ARG A 370 16.37 6.81 -18.59
CA ARG A 370 15.68 7.03 -19.88
C ARG A 370 16.36 6.28 -21.03
N LYS A 371 17.65 5.91 -20.87
CA LYS A 371 18.39 5.03 -21.77
C LYS A 371 18.04 3.57 -21.47
N VAL A 372 16.84 3.16 -21.89
CA VAL A 372 16.26 1.86 -21.54
C VAL A 372 17.08 0.70 -22.10
N LYS A 373 17.46 -0.23 -21.22
CA LYS A 373 18.12 -1.51 -21.55
C LYS A 373 17.34 -2.63 -20.88
N LEU A 374 16.82 -3.57 -21.70
CA LEU A 374 16.05 -4.71 -21.24
C LEU A 374 16.83 -6.01 -21.45
N VAL A 375 16.52 -7.02 -20.63
CA VAL A 375 17.12 -8.36 -20.78
C VAL A 375 16.49 -9.18 -21.92
N SER A 376 15.33 -8.75 -22.45
CA SER A 376 14.59 -9.39 -23.54
C SER A 376 14.02 -8.34 -24.49
N ASP A 377 13.63 -8.75 -25.69
CA ASP A 377 13.01 -7.88 -26.69
C ASP A 377 11.55 -7.61 -26.32
N LEU A 378 11.29 -6.43 -25.78
CA LEU A 378 9.98 -5.95 -25.30
C LEU A 378 9.76 -4.50 -25.73
N PRO A 379 8.48 -4.06 -25.87
CA PRO A 379 8.18 -2.65 -26.06
C PRO A 379 8.72 -1.79 -24.92
N HIS A 380 9.30 -0.64 -25.25
CA HIS A 380 9.90 0.25 -24.25
C HIS A 380 8.89 1.23 -23.60
N ASP A 381 7.60 1.14 -23.95
CA ASP A 381 6.57 2.14 -23.62
C ASP A 381 6.44 2.42 -22.11
N ALA A 382 6.51 1.42 -21.26
CA ALA A 382 6.37 1.54 -19.81
C ALA A 382 7.68 1.33 -19.04
N PHE A 383 8.81 1.01 -19.70
CA PHE A 383 10.06 0.73 -19.00
C PHE A 383 10.92 1.98 -18.80
N LEU A 384 11.52 2.06 -17.63
CA LEU A 384 12.64 2.92 -17.26
C LEU A 384 13.68 2.10 -16.52
N ASN A 385 14.97 2.38 -16.73
CA ASN A 385 16.01 1.86 -15.86
C ASN A 385 16.18 2.76 -14.62
N PRO A 386 16.94 2.35 -13.60
CA PRO A 386 17.26 3.20 -12.45
C PRO A 386 17.83 4.55 -12.86
N THR A 387 17.33 5.62 -12.25
CA THR A 387 17.86 6.98 -12.39
C THR A 387 18.40 7.46 -11.05
N ILE A 388 19.61 8.02 -11.04
CA ILE A 388 20.26 8.48 -9.82
C ILE A 388 20.78 9.90 -10.02
N PHE A 389 20.40 10.79 -9.11
CA PHE A 389 20.97 12.11 -8.95
C PHE A 389 21.89 12.16 -7.74
N SER A 390 23.00 12.91 -7.85
CA SER A 390 23.88 13.26 -6.74
C SER A 390 23.93 14.77 -6.55
N ASP A 391 24.55 15.20 -5.45
CA ASP A 391 24.65 16.60 -5.07
C ASP A 391 23.27 17.30 -5.09
N GLY A 392 22.23 16.52 -4.80
CA GLY A 392 20.83 16.96 -4.78
C GLY A 392 20.50 17.72 -3.49
N SER A 393 19.32 18.31 -3.50
CA SER A 393 18.73 18.97 -2.32
C SER A 393 17.35 18.38 -2.04
N VAL A 394 16.95 18.37 -0.78
CA VAL A 394 15.57 18.04 -0.38
C VAL A 394 14.58 19.14 -0.78
N GLU A 395 15.07 20.32 -1.18
CA GLU A 395 14.26 21.48 -1.57
C GLU A 395 13.93 21.52 -3.08
N THR A 396 14.66 20.74 -3.91
CA THR A 396 14.34 20.61 -5.33
C THR A 396 13.03 19.84 -5.55
N THR A 397 12.44 19.96 -6.73
CA THR A 397 11.21 19.21 -7.07
C THR A 397 11.40 17.71 -6.89
N ILE A 398 12.54 17.15 -7.34
CA ILE A 398 12.85 15.73 -7.16
C ILE A 398 13.14 15.35 -5.70
N GLY A 399 13.50 16.30 -4.84
CA GLY A 399 13.72 16.10 -3.41
C GLY A 399 12.43 16.19 -2.58
N ARG A 400 11.42 16.97 -3.03
CA ARG A 400 10.17 17.26 -2.30
C ARG A 400 8.98 16.43 -2.73
N GLU A 401 8.81 16.22 -4.06
CA GLU A 401 7.61 15.61 -4.61
C GLU A 401 7.74 14.09 -4.70
N GLU A 402 6.63 13.38 -4.51
CA GLU A 402 6.55 11.95 -4.74
C GLU A 402 6.60 11.65 -6.24
N ILE A 403 7.70 11.06 -6.72
CA ILE A 403 7.90 10.71 -8.14
C ILE A 403 7.12 9.44 -8.49
N PHE A 404 7.12 8.46 -7.59
CA PHE A 404 6.50 7.15 -7.75
C PHE A 404 7.07 6.38 -8.95
N GLY A 405 8.39 6.35 -9.03
CA GLY A 405 9.18 5.75 -10.10
C GLY A 405 10.62 5.49 -9.68
N PRO A 406 11.45 4.84 -10.52
CA PRO A 406 12.80 4.36 -10.16
C PRO A 406 13.84 5.51 -10.17
N VAL A 407 13.63 6.52 -9.33
CA VAL A 407 14.48 7.71 -9.23
C VAL A 407 14.96 7.90 -7.80
N ALA A 408 16.28 7.92 -7.60
CA ALA A 408 16.94 8.19 -6.33
C ALA A 408 17.61 9.55 -6.34
N ASN A 409 17.46 10.31 -5.24
CA ASN A 409 18.13 11.60 -5.01
C ASN A 409 19.11 11.43 -3.84
N ILE A 410 20.41 11.60 -4.07
CA ILE A 410 21.46 11.50 -3.03
C ILE A 410 21.80 12.90 -2.54
N VAL A 411 21.66 13.09 -1.24
CA VAL A 411 21.83 14.38 -0.55
C VAL A 411 22.91 14.27 0.51
N ARG A 412 23.64 15.35 0.76
CA ARG A 412 24.62 15.43 1.85
C ARG A 412 24.02 16.09 3.08
N ALA A 413 24.35 15.57 4.25
CA ALA A 413 24.11 16.23 5.53
C ALA A 413 25.41 16.24 6.34
N ARG A 414 25.79 17.38 6.92
CA ARG A 414 27.04 17.48 7.68
C ARG A 414 26.94 16.72 9.00
N THR A 415 25.81 16.83 9.67
CA THR A 415 25.55 16.20 10.95
C THR A 415 24.21 15.43 10.92
N LEU A 416 24.00 14.57 11.93
CA LEU A 416 22.71 13.91 12.14
C LEU A 416 21.59 14.93 12.37
N ASN A 417 21.87 16.04 13.06
CA ASN A 417 20.90 17.10 13.27
C ASN A 417 20.44 17.71 11.95
N ASP A 418 21.38 18.04 11.04
CA ASP A 418 21.04 18.57 9.72
C ASP A 418 20.18 17.58 8.94
N ALA A 419 20.50 16.28 9.01
CA ALA A 419 19.73 15.23 8.33
C ALA A 419 18.31 15.11 8.87
N ILE A 420 18.12 15.17 10.18
CA ILE A 420 16.80 15.17 10.83
C ILE A 420 16.01 16.41 10.41
N ASP A 421 16.62 17.59 10.43
CA ASP A 421 15.98 18.84 10.02
C ASP A 421 15.55 18.82 8.54
N MET A 422 16.36 18.18 7.66
CA MET A 422 15.97 17.95 6.26
C MET A 422 14.70 17.08 6.15
N ILE A 423 14.58 16.03 6.95
CA ILE A 423 13.40 15.17 6.99
C ILE A 423 12.19 15.93 7.52
N GLU A 424 12.37 16.73 8.59
CA GLU A 424 11.26 17.44 9.22
C GLU A 424 10.68 18.55 8.35
N ARG A 425 11.43 19.13 7.43
CA ARG A 425 10.92 20.08 6.43
C ARG A 425 10.03 19.44 5.35
N SER A 426 10.10 18.11 5.17
CA SER A 426 9.21 17.40 4.25
C SER A 426 7.74 17.54 4.70
N PRO A 427 6.80 17.81 3.77
CA PRO A 427 5.37 17.77 4.08
C PRO A 427 4.86 16.34 4.34
N TYR A 428 5.65 15.34 4.04
CA TYR A 428 5.32 13.93 4.18
C TYR A 428 5.97 13.30 5.42
N GLY A 429 5.33 12.25 5.96
CA GLY A 429 5.79 11.52 7.13
C GLY A 429 5.32 10.06 7.12
N ASN A 430 5.45 9.36 5.99
CA ASN A 430 5.06 7.95 5.92
C ASN A 430 6.14 7.07 6.55
N ALA A 431 7.39 7.17 6.09
CA ALA A 431 8.51 6.40 6.62
C ALA A 431 9.82 7.18 6.61
N SER A 432 10.73 6.76 7.47
CA SER A 432 12.15 7.11 7.41
C SER A 432 12.99 5.93 7.92
N SER A 433 14.24 5.83 7.47
CA SER A 433 15.16 4.78 7.91
C SER A 433 16.52 5.36 8.23
N ILE A 434 17.24 4.71 9.17
CA ILE A 434 18.64 5.00 9.46
C ILE A 434 19.46 3.71 9.40
N PHE A 435 20.62 3.78 8.76
CA PHE A 435 21.63 2.73 8.79
C PHE A 435 22.81 3.17 9.64
N THR A 436 23.02 2.50 10.77
CA THR A 436 24.06 2.80 11.76
C THR A 436 24.29 1.62 12.71
N ASN A 437 25.49 1.50 13.24
CA ASN A 437 25.81 0.63 14.38
C ASN A 437 25.74 1.37 15.72
N ASN A 438 25.50 2.70 15.72
CA ASN A 438 25.41 3.51 16.92
C ASN A 438 23.97 3.59 17.43
N GLY A 439 23.70 2.94 18.57
CA GLY A 439 22.37 2.94 19.19
C GLY A 439 21.86 4.32 19.62
N GLY A 440 22.77 5.25 19.96
CA GLY A 440 22.42 6.63 20.28
C GLY A 440 21.82 7.38 19.08
N TRP A 441 22.48 7.29 17.93
CA TRP A 441 21.97 7.90 16.68
C TRP A 441 20.65 7.29 16.23
N ALA A 442 20.53 5.95 16.31
CA ALA A 442 19.29 5.27 16.00
C ALA A 442 18.14 5.75 16.89
N ARG A 443 18.39 5.91 18.21
CA ARG A 443 17.39 6.39 19.18
C ARG A 443 16.99 7.84 18.93
N GLU A 444 17.93 8.73 18.56
CA GLU A 444 17.64 10.13 18.21
C GLU A 444 16.70 10.23 17.00
N VAL A 445 16.98 9.45 15.94
CA VAL A 445 16.09 9.39 14.76
C VAL A 445 14.70 8.86 15.15
N GLN A 446 14.64 7.78 15.91
CA GLN A 446 13.38 7.21 16.38
C GLN A 446 12.57 8.22 17.21
N TYR A 447 13.23 9.02 18.02
CA TYR A 447 12.57 10.00 18.90
C TYR A 447 12.12 11.27 18.17
N ARG A 448 12.95 11.79 17.24
CA ARG A 448 12.78 13.13 16.67
C ARG A 448 12.07 13.13 15.31
N VAL A 449 12.20 12.07 14.51
CA VAL A 449 11.64 12.07 13.15
C VAL A 449 10.12 11.86 13.19
N THR A 450 9.39 12.80 12.59
CA THR A 450 7.93 12.76 12.47
C THR A 450 7.51 11.91 11.26
N ALA A 451 7.63 10.58 11.41
CA ALA A 451 7.15 9.61 10.44
C ALA A 451 6.33 8.50 11.13
N GLY A 452 5.44 7.86 10.40
CA GLY A 452 4.61 6.78 10.91
C GLY A 452 5.38 5.48 11.12
N ASN A 453 6.40 5.25 10.27
CA ASN A 453 7.22 4.03 10.29
C ASN A 453 8.70 4.41 10.33
N ILE A 454 9.45 3.90 11.31
CA ILE A 454 10.89 4.11 11.44
C ILE A 454 11.62 2.78 11.29
N GLY A 455 12.59 2.74 10.38
CA GLY A 455 13.49 1.60 10.19
C GLY A 455 14.88 1.86 10.80
N VAL A 456 15.39 0.89 11.56
CA VAL A 456 16.80 0.87 11.98
C VAL A 456 17.45 -0.31 11.29
N ASN A 457 18.40 -0.02 10.40
CA ASN A 457 19.07 -1.01 9.54
C ASN A 457 18.10 -1.81 8.63
N ILE A 458 16.96 -1.20 8.33
CA ILE A 458 15.92 -1.71 7.44
C ILE A 458 15.53 -0.58 6.48
N ALA A 459 15.69 -0.82 5.17
CA ALA A 459 15.47 0.22 4.16
C ALA A 459 14.00 0.41 3.78
N ILE A 460 13.15 -0.60 4.04
CA ILE A 460 11.69 -0.54 3.84
C ILE A 460 11.02 -0.94 5.16
N PRO A 461 10.69 0.01 6.03
CA PRO A 461 10.12 -0.28 7.34
C PRO A 461 8.63 -0.61 7.25
N ALA A 462 8.28 -1.67 6.50
CA ALA A 462 6.91 -2.15 6.35
C ALA A 462 6.48 -2.94 7.59
N PRO A 463 5.46 -2.50 8.34
CA PRO A 463 4.99 -3.25 9.50
C PRO A 463 4.33 -4.56 9.05
N ILE A 464 4.47 -5.60 9.86
CA ILE A 464 3.69 -6.84 9.69
C ILE A 464 2.23 -6.60 10.10
N ALA A 465 1.33 -7.50 9.70
CA ALA A 465 -0.12 -7.36 9.85
C ALA A 465 -0.63 -7.12 11.29
N MET A 466 0.16 -7.46 12.31
CA MET A 466 -0.17 -7.23 13.73
C MET A 466 -0.03 -5.75 14.15
N PHE A 467 0.73 -4.96 13.42
CA PHE A 467 0.98 -3.55 13.70
C PHE A 467 0.27 -2.64 12.70
N PRO A 468 -0.21 -1.47 13.13
CA PRO A 468 -0.88 -0.55 12.23
C PRO A 468 0.10 -0.02 11.17
N PHE A 469 -0.36 0.17 9.94
CA PHE A 469 0.39 0.84 8.90
C PHE A 469 0.24 2.35 9.08
N GLY A 470 1.18 2.95 9.81
CA GLY A 470 1.12 4.35 10.19
C GLY A 470 1.54 5.30 9.05
N GLY A 471 1.17 6.56 9.23
CA GLY A 471 1.61 7.71 8.44
C GLY A 471 1.34 8.97 9.25
N LYS A 472 2.09 10.03 8.98
CA LYS A 472 1.95 11.34 9.63
C LYS A 472 2.01 12.46 8.59
N LYS A 473 1.76 13.70 9.00
CA LYS A 473 1.74 14.88 8.14
C LYS A 473 0.79 14.65 6.94
N ALA A 474 1.16 15.06 5.73
CA ALA A 474 0.36 14.88 4.53
C ALA A 474 0.40 13.46 3.93
N SER A 475 1.02 12.49 4.61
CA SER A 475 1.00 11.08 4.20
C SER A 475 -0.17 10.29 4.78
N PHE A 476 -0.97 10.89 5.65
CA PHE A 476 -2.10 10.20 6.27
C PHE A 476 -3.18 11.16 6.74
N PHE A 477 -4.45 10.79 6.53
CA PHE A 477 -5.63 11.51 7.03
C PHE A 477 -6.59 10.50 7.67
N GLY A 478 -7.01 10.82 8.87
CA GLY A 478 -7.77 9.97 9.77
C GLY A 478 -7.07 9.84 11.12
N THR A 479 -7.71 9.19 12.08
CA THR A 479 -7.19 9.01 13.46
C THR A 479 -6.75 7.58 13.74
N LEU A 480 -7.24 6.62 12.97
CA LEU A 480 -6.92 5.19 13.04
C LEU A 480 -6.25 4.74 11.75
N HIS A 481 -5.43 3.71 11.83
CA HIS A 481 -4.63 3.21 10.72
C HIS A 481 -5.17 1.86 10.20
N PRO A 482 -4.85 1.46 8.94
CA PRO A 482 -5.20 0.15 8.46
C PRO A 482 -4.39 -0.94 9.17
N GLN A 483 -4.90 -2.14 9.16
CA GLN A 483 -4.39 -3.37 9.79
C GLN A 483 -4.15 -3.27 11.32
N GLY A 484 -3.84 -4.40 11.94
CA GLY A 484 -3.57 -4.47 13.37
C GLY A 484 -4.76 -4.04 14.26
N ARG A 485 -4.45 -3.56 15.44
CA ARG A 485 -5.47 -3.16 16.43
C ARG A 485 -6.27 -1.92 16.03
N ASP A 486 -5.67 -1.01 15.26
CA ASP A 486 -6.36 0.20 14.81
C ASP A 486 -7.47 -0.14 13.81
N ALA A 487 -7.27 -1.13 12.94
CA ALA A 487 -8.32 -1.61 12.03
C ALA A 487 -9.54 -2.14 12.81
N ILE A 488 -9.32 -2.87 13.91
CA ILE A 488 -10.43 -3.38 14.75
C ILE A 488 -11.23 -2.21 15.30
N ARG A 489 -10.57 -1.17 15.83
CA ARG A 489 -11.22 0.06 16.35
C ARG A 489 -11.92 0.83 15.25
N PHE A 490 -11.37 0.85 14.04
CA PHE A 490 -11.99 1.50 12.89
C PHE A 490 -13.33 0.88 12.52
N PHE A 491 -13.42 -0.44 12.61
CA PHE A 491 -14.58 -1.23 12.24
C PHE A 491 -15.57 -1.47 13.40
N THR A 492 -15.32 -0.97 14.60
CA THR A 492 -16.18 -1.19 15.76
C THR A 492 -16.52 0.10 16.49
N ASP A 493 -17.70 0.13 17.11
CA ASP A 493 -18.11 1.14 18.09
C ASP A 493 -18.12 0.54 19.49
N THR A 494 -17.73 1.34 20.45
CA THR A 494 -17.77 1.03 21.87
C THR A 494 -19.13 1.39 22.44
N LYS A 495 -19.80 0.42 23.07
CA LYS A 495 -21.03 0.65 23.85
C LYS A 495 -20.76 0.34 25.32
N VAL A 496 -21.07 1.27 26.19
CA VAL A 496 -21.05 1.08 27.63
C VAL A 496 -22.42 0.58 28.09
N VAL A 497 -22.44 -0.45 28.91
CA VAL A 497 -23.64 -0.97 29.55
C VAL A 497 -23.46 -0.87 31.05
N ILE A 498 -24.41 -0.20 31.71
CA ILE A 498 -24.46 -0.05 33.16
C ILE A 498 -25.64 -0.90 33.62
N GLN A 499 -25.42 -1.80 34.57
CA GLN A 499 -26.41 -2.75 35.04
C GLN A 499 -26.54 -2.72 36.58
N ARG A 500 -27.74 -2.59 37.03
CA ARG A 500 -28.07 -2.65 38.48
C ARG A 500 -28.73 -4.00 38.78
N TRP A 501 -28.24 -4.68 39.78
CA TRP A 501 -28.86 -5.88 40.33
C TRP A 501 -29.80 -5.50 41.46
N MET A 502 -31.08 -5.88 41.32
CA MET A 502 -32.14 -5.63 42.34
C MET A 502 -32.47 -6.89 43.09
#